data_ecb67a5b4090855e4cade5806e2c374f
#
_entry.id   ecb67a5b4090855e4cade5806e2c374f
#
_cell.length_a   1.000
_cell.length_b   1.000
_cell.length_c   1.000
_cell.angle_alpha   90.00
_cell.angle_beta   90.00
_cell.angle_gamma   90.00
#
_symmetry.space_group_name_H-M   'P 1'
#
loop_
_entity.id
_entity.type
_entity.pdbx_description
1 polymer ?
#
loop_
_entity_poly.entity_id
_entity_poly.type
_entity_poly.pdbx_seq_one_letter_code
_entity_poly.pdbx_strand_id
1 'polypeptide(L)'
;MTPWNLLALPPLPEELLRGLIKPLGDRVRLSVPARRDRAAMLDALPEAEIVLGDWSSELALDAEAVAAASRLAFVQQPSVGVDGHDLPALAAAGVPLANTAGVSAVAVAEWCVSAALAVRRKLREADAAVRAGRWPQQELQPSELSGSKVGIVGHGPIGAECGRLFRAFGCQVSYWTRTPREDPAYTPLETVVAESDVLVVVIALSEQTRGLIDARRMKQGALLVNAARGEVVDQAALVEALGGHLGGAALDVFATEPLPAGDPLLGLDRVLLSPHIAGVTGQATGRLIKAVMDNLEAAVEGRPLVNVVNRADAIVTRKFGDSPAA
;
A
#
# COMPACT_ATOMS: atom_id res chain seq x y z
N MET A 1 13.26 33.48 10.20
CA MET A 1 13.37 32.08 10.70
C MET A 1 14.23 31.30 9.73
N THR A 2 15.16 30.48 10.23
CA THR A 2 15.99 29.61 9.39
C THR A 2 15.10 28.58 8.67
N PRO A 3 15.24 28.36 7.34
CA PRO A 3 14.45 27.38 6.62
C PRO A 3 14.66 25.96 7.17
N TRP A 4 13.65 25.11 7.07
CA TRP A 4 13.75 23.69 7.38
C TRP A 4 14.51 22.96 6.29
N ASN A 5 15.47 22.12 6.63
CA ASN A 5 16.17 21.27 5.67
C ASN A 5 15.31 20.03 5.35
N LEU A 6 14.69 20.00 4.17
CA LEU A 6 13.89 18.87 3.68
C LEU A 6 14.72 18.03 2.73
N LEU A 7 15.01 16.79 3.14
CA LEU A 7 15.60 15.75 2.29
C LEU A 7 14.49 14.96 1.60
N ALA A 8 14.46 14.98 0.26
CA ALA A 8 13.48 14.21 -0.52
C ALA A 8 14.11 12.95 -1.11
N LEU A 9 13.49 11.80 -0.83
CA LEU A 9 13.92 10.47 -1.26
C LEU A 9 13.09 9.86 -2.41
N PRO A 10 11.88 10.40 -2.79
CA PRO A 10 11.10 9.80 -3.87
C PRO A 10 11.86 9.74 -5.19
N PRO A 11 11.63 8.70 -6.04
CA PRO A 11 12.28 8.55 -7.36
C PRO A 11 11.71 9.52 -8.39
N LEU A 12 11.80 10.81 -8.10
CA LEU A 12 11.35 11.90 -8.96
C LEU A 12 12.51 12.81 -9.34
N PRO A 13 12.49 13.41 -10.55
CA PRO A 13 13.40 14.48 -10.90
C PRO A 13 13.32 15.63 -9.89
N GLU A 14 14.48 16.22 -9.56
CA GLU A 14 14.55 17.32 -8.58
C GLU A 14 13.66 18.51 -8.95
N GLU A 15 13.51 18.80 -10.24
CA GLU A 15 12.65 19.86 -10.73
C GLU A 15 11.18 19.63 -10.32
N LEU A 16 10.69 18.40 -10.41
CA LEU A 16 9.33 18.05 -9.97
C LEU A 16 9.18 18.15 -8.46
N LEU A 17 10.21 17.72 -7.69
CA LEU A 17 10.22 17.87 -6.23
C LEU A 17 10.21 19.35 -5.83
N ARG A 18 10.99 20.20 -6.50
CA ARG A 18 10.96 21.67 -6.29
C ARG A 18 9.60 22.25 -6.63
N GLY A 19 8.97 21.79 -7.72
CA GLY A 19 7.61 22.18 -8.09
C GLY A 19 6.60 21.81 -7.02
N LEU A 20 6.70 20.60 -6.47
CA LEU A 20 5.81 20.09 -5.40
C LEU A 20 5.89 20.96 -4.15
N ILE A 21 7.08 21.29 -3.65
CA ILE A 21 7.24 22.05 -2.40
C ILE A 21 7.20 23.57 -2.57
N LYS A 22 7.03 24.07 -3.79
CA LYS A 22 6.97 25.52 -4.07
C LYS A 22 6.02 26.33 -3.17
N PRO A 23 4.83 25.80 -2.78
CA PRO A 23 3.93 26.50 -1.86
C PRO A 23 4.54 26.76 -0.46
N LEU A 24 5.55 25.99 -0.05
CA LEU A 24 6.23 26.19 1.24
C LEU A 24 7.17 27.42 1.23
N GLY A 25 7.54 27.92 0.03
CA GLY A 25 8.37 29.10 -0.13
C GLY A 25 9.74 28.98 0.58
N ASP A 26 10.22 30.09 1.14
CA ASP A 26 11.52 30.16 1.84
C ASP A 26 11.52 29.48 3.21
N ARG A 27 10.39 28.89 3.63
CA ARG A 27 10.31 28.14 4.89
C ARG A 27 11.04 26.80 4.85
N VAL A 28 11.32 26.28 3.63
CA VAL A 28 11.94 24.97 3.41
C VAL A 28 13.06 25.08 2.38
N ARG A 29 14.20 24.44 2.67
CA ARG A 29 15.30 24.22 1.74
C ARG A 29 15.28 22.74 1.30
N LEU A 30 15.07 22.49 0.00
CA LEU A 30 15.10 21.15 -0.57
C LEU A 30 16.53 20.67 -0.76
N SER A 31 16.80 19.44 -0.38
CA SER A 31 17.95 18.64 -0.78
C SER A 31 17.51 17.28 -1.29
N VAL A 32 18.33 16.67 -2.14
CA VAL A 32 18.17 15.28 -2.62
C VAL A 32 19.51 14.58 -2.45
N PRO A 33 19.55 13.25 -2.26
CA PRO A 33 20.81 12.51 -2.22
C PRO A 33 21.58 12.68 -3.55
N ALA A 34 22.90 12.74 -3.50
CA ALA A 34 23.76 12.88 -4.69
C ALA A 34 23.59 11.72 -5.70
N ARG A 35 23.23 10.55 -5.20
CA ARG A 35 22.83 9.35 -5.97
C ARG A 35 21.68 8.70 -5.25
N ARG A 36 20.84 7.96 -6.02
CA ARG A 36 19.73 7.18 -5.44
C ARG A 36 20.25 5.83 -4.93
N ASP A 37 21.05 5.86 -3.87
CA ASP A 37 21.50 4.68 -3.17
C ASP A 37 21.55 4.92 -1.65
N ARG A 38 21.67 3.82 -0.88
CA ARG A 38 21.70 3.89 0.58
C ARG A 38 22.84 4.73 1.13
N ALA A 39 24.04 4.64 0.53
CA ALA A 39 25.21 5.38 1.02
C ALA A 39 24.98 6.89 0.90
N ALA A 40 24.54 7.36 -0.27
CA ALA A 40 24.25 8.78 -0.49
C ALA A 40 23.06 9.28 0.36
N MET A 41 22.09 8.44 0.69
CA MET A 41 21.05 8.77 1.67
C MET A 41 21.66 8.98 3.06
N LEU A 42 22.49 8.05 3.53
CA LEU A 42 23.14 8.14 4.85
C LEU A 42 24.03 9.38 4.95
N ASP A 43 24.74 9.76 3.88
CA ASP A 43 25.56 10.97 3.82
C ASP A 43 24.73 12.27 3.93
N ALA A 44 23.47 12.25 3.44
CA ALA A 44 22.59 13.41 3.44
C ALA A 44 21.74 13.56 4.74
N LEU A 45 21.54 12.48 5.48
CA LEU A 45 20.66 12.45 6.66
C LEU A 45 21.11 13.36 7.83
N PRO A 46 22.40 13.55 8.13
CA PRO A 46 22.84 14.39 9.27
C PRO A 46 22.31 15.82 9.23
N GLU A 47 22.09 16.38 8.05
CA GLU A 47 21.58 17.75 7.88
C GLU A 47 20.04 17.80 7.71
N ALA A 48 19.37 16.66 7.55
CA ALA A 48 17.94 16.60 7.33
C ALA A 48 17.14 16.85 8.61
N GLU A 49 16.21 17.78 8.56
CA GLU A 49 15.23 18.04 9.64
C GLU A 49 13.87 17.43 9.31
N ILE A 50 13.51 17.41 8.01
CA ILE A 50 12.33 16.74 7.48
C ILE A 50 12.77 15.77 6.39
N VAL A 51 12.25 14.56 6.39
CA VAL A 51 12.43 13.59 5.30
C VAL A 51 11.09 13.37 4.61
N LEU A 52 11.04 13.64 3.29
CA LEU A 52 10.00 13.11 2.42
C LEU A 52 10.45 11.72 1.96
N GLY A 53 9.78 10.68 2.47
CA GLY A 53 10.15 9.28 2.31
C GLY A 53 10.01 8.76 0.88
N ASP A 54 10.59 7.60 0.65
CA ASP A 54 10.54 6.89 -0.63
C ASP A 54 9.39 5.89 -0.66
N TRP A 55 8.47 6.03 -1.61
CA TRP A 55 7.35 5.07 -1.77
C TRP A 55 7.78 3.72 -2.33
N SER A 56 8.96 3.59 -2.96
CA SER A 56 9.48 2.31 -3.46
C SER A 56 10.08 1.44 -2.35
N SER A 57 10.28 2.00 -1.15
CA SER A 57 10.93 1.37 0.00
C SER A 57 12.42 1.01 -0.20
N GLU A 58 13.04 1.42 -1.31
CA GLU A 58 14.50 1.22 -1.54
C GLU A 58 15.34 2.03 -0.56
N LEU A 59 14.87 3.24 -0.21
CA LEU A 59 15.53 4.17 0.71
C LEU A 59 14.72 4.32 2.00
N ALA A 60 14.51 3.21 2.71
CA ALA A 60 13.81 3.21 3.98
C ALA A 60 14.73 3.66 5.14
N LEU A 61 14.13 4.28 6.16
CA LEU A 61 14.83 4.70 7.38
C LEU A 61 14.81 3.56 8.40
N ASP A 62 15.81 2.68 8.33
CA ASP A 62 16.06 1.66 9.35
C ASP A 62 16.79 2.27 10.58
N ALA A 63 17.14 1.46 11.58
CA ALA A 63 17.77 1.90 12.81
C ALA A 63 19.08 2.67 12.57
N GLU A 64 19.92 2.27 11.59
CA GLU A 64 21.16 2.94 11.23
C GLU A 64 20.88 4.33 10.64
N ALA A 65 19.93 4.41 9.69
CA ALA A 65 19.53 5.67 9.08
C ALA A 65 18.92 6.65 10.10
N VAL A 66 18.11 6.15 11.03
CA VAL A 66 17.55 6.96 12.13
C VAL A 66 18.67 7.48 13.05
N ALA A 67 19.66 6.64 13.36
CA ALA A 67 20.81 7.05 14.18
C ALA A 67 21.69 8.10 13.48
N ALA A 68 21.86 8.02 12.16
CA ALA A 68 22.58 9.00 11.36
C ALA A 68 21.86 10.36 11.27
N ALA A 69 20.54 10.38 11.39
CA ALA A 69 19.69 11.55 11.21
C ALA A 69 19.52 12.36 12.52
N SER A 70 20.63 12.90 13.07
CA SER A 70 20.65 13.55 14.39
C SER A 70 19.70 14.75 14.52
N ARG A 71 19.44 15.46 13.41
CA ARG A 71 18.57 16.66 13.35
C ARG A 71 17.13 16.34 12.96
N LEU A 72 16.83 15.09 12.59
CA LEU A 72 15.52 14.70 12.08
C LEU A 72 14.41 14.96 13.08
N ALA A 73 13.42 15.71 12.67
CA ALA A 73 12.25 16.09 13.46
C ALA A 73 10.94 15.51 12.90
N PHE A 74 10.89 15.16 11.60
CA PHE A 74 9.66 14.64 10.97
C PHE A 74 9.96 13.79 9.74
N VAL A 75 9.17 12.72 9.55
CA VAL A 75 9.17 11.91 8.32
C VAL A 75 7.76 11.90 7.73
N GLN A 76 7.61 12.40 6.48
CA GLN A 76 6.41 12.27 5.69
C GLN A 76 6.56 11.14 4.69
N GLN A 77 5.89 10.02 4.91
CA GLN A 77 5.85 8.92 3.94
C GLN A 77 4.74 9.17 2.91
N PRO A 78 5.06 9.30 1.60
CA PRO A 78 4.07 9.55 0.54
C PRO A 78 3.43 8.26 0.02
N SER A 79 3.09 7.35 0.94
CA SER A 79 2.38 6.09 0.68
C SER A 79 1.60 5.68 1.94
N VAL A 80 0.72 4.68 1.82
CA VAL A 80 0.03 4.07 2.97
C VAL A 80 0.96 3.13 3.73
N GLY A 81 1.75 2.33 2.98
CA GLY A 81 2.73 1.42 3.55
C GLY A 81 3.92 2.17 4.14
N VAL A 82 4.42 1.65 5.25
CA VAL A 82 5.60 2.16 5.97
C VAL A 82 6.64 1.07 6.15
N ASP A 83 6.53 0.05 5.32
CA ASP A 83 7.39 -1.14 5.35
C ASP A 83 8.86 -0.72 5.14
N GLY A 84 9.75 -1.32 5.90
CA GLY A 84 11.19 -1.00 5.87
C GLY A 84 11.62 0.16 6.78
N HIS A 85 10.71 1.04 7.24
CA HIS A 85 11.04 2.04 8.27
C HIS A 85 11.07 1.40 9.67
N ASP A 86 12.07 1.75 10.47
CA ASP A 86 12.14 1.35 11.88
C ASP A 86 11.26 2.31 12.72
N LEU A 87 9.96 1.99 12.83
CA LEU A 87 9.01 2.80 13.59
C LEU A 87 9.36 2.90 15.08
N PRO A 88 9.83 1.82 15.76
CA PRO A 88 10.34 1.90 17.13
C PRO A 88 11.52 2.86 17.29
N ALA A 89 12.52 2.80 16.39
CA ALA A 89 13.67 3.71 16.45
C ALA A 89 13.27 5.17 16.25
N LEU A 90 12.41 5.45 15.27
CA LEU A 90 11.85 6.80 15.04
C LEU A 90 11.07 7.29 16.28
N ALA A 91 10.24 6.45 16.90
CA ALA A 91 9.50 6.80 18.09
C ALA A 91 10.43 7.09 19.28
N ALA A 92 11.45 6.25 19.51
CA ALA A 92 12.46 6.46 20.56
C ALA A 92 13.28 7.74 20.35
N ALA A 93 13.51 8.13 19.09
CA ALA A 93 14.14 9.39 18.71
C ALA A 93 13.18 10.61 18.83
N GLY A 94 11.91 10.42 19.18
CA GLY A 94 10.88 11.47 19.23
C GLY A 94 10.51 12.03 17.87
N VAL A 95 10.69 11.25 16.80
CA VAL A 95 10.43 11.65 15.40
C VAL A 95 9.09 11.05 14.95
N PRO A 96 8.04 11.86 14.75
CA PRO A 96 6.81 11.36 14.14
C PRO A 96 7.05 10.93 12.69
N LEU A 97 6.44 9.79 12.31
CA LEU A 97 6.28 9.38 10.94
C LEU A 97 4.79 9.44 10.60
N ALA A 98 4.44 10.28 9.63
CA ALA A 98 3.09 10.35 9.08
C ALA A 98 3.04 9.69 7.70
N ASN A 99 1.94 9.01 7.42
CA ASN A 99 1.66 8.40 6.12
C ASN A 99 0.43 9.02 5.43
N THR A 100 0.06 8.48 4.28
CA THR A 100 -1.11 8.95 3.50
C THR A 100 -2.29 7.98 3.60
N ALA A 101 -2.57 7.47 4.81
CA ALA A 101 -3.68 6.53 5.03
C ALA A 101 -5.02 7.12 4.54
N GLY A 102 -5.79 6.28 3.82
CA GLY A 102 -7.12 6.64 3.31
C GLY A 102 -7.13 7.29 1.92
N VAL A 103 -6.05 7.91 1.45
CA VAL A 103 -6.06 8.67 0.17
C VAL A 103 -6.33 7.80 -1.06
N SER A 104 -5.89 6.55 -1.04
CA SER A 104 -6.08 5.58 -2.14
C SER A 104 -7.24 4.60 -1.92
N ALA A 105 -8.03 4.76 -0.83
CA ALA A 105 -9.02 3.75 -0.45
C ALA A 105 -10.03 3.46 -1.56
N VAL A 106 -10.57 4.49 -2.20
CA VAL A 106 -11.51 4.34 -3.32
C VAL A 106 -10.84 3.65 -4.51
N ALA A 107 -9.64 4.10 -4.91
CA ALA A 107 -8.93 3.53 -6.06
C ALA A 107 -8.65 2.04 -5.88
N VAL A 108 -8.11 1.64 -4.70
CA VAL A 108 -7.81 0.23 -4.39
C VAL A 108 -9.10 -0.60 -4.34
N ALA A 109 -10.17 -0.09 -3.73
CA ALA A 109 -11.43 -0.81 -3.66
C ALA A 109 -12.08 -1.01 -5.04
N GLU A 110 -12.05 0.00 -5.91
CA GLU A 110 -12.48 -0.09 -7.30
C GLU A 110 -11.64 -1.11 -8.08
N TRP A 111 -10.32 -1.11 -7.90
CA TRP A 111 -9.45 -2.13 -8.48
C TRP A 111 -9.84 -3.53 -8.01
N CYS A 112 -10.04 -3.75 -6.72
CA CYS A 112 -10.42 -5.06 -6.17
C CYS A 112 -11.72 -5.60 -6.79
N VAL A 113 -12.75 -4.76 -6.92
CA VAL A 113 -14.02 -5.15 -7.53
C VAL A 113 -13.86 -5.41 -9.03
N SER A 114 -13.16 -4.51 -9.74
CA SER A 114 -12.91 -4.65 -11.17
C SER A 114 -12.12 -5.90 -11.49
N ALA A 115 -11.09 -6.21 -10.70
CA ALA A 115 -10.25 -7.38 -10.83
C ALA A 115 -11.04 -8.69 -10.54
N ALA A 116 -11.88 -8.69 -9.48
CA ALA A 116 -12.76 -9.81 -9.18
C ALA A 116 -13.75 -10.06 -10.33
N LEU A 117 -14.35 -9.01 -10.88
CA LEU A 117 -15.23 -9.11 -12.04
C LEU A 117 -14.48 -9.59 -13.28
N ALA A 118 -13.29 -9.06 -13.56
CA ALA A 118 -12.50 -9.45 -14.74
C ALA A 118 -12.19 -10.96 -14.76
N VAL A 119 -11.78 -11.53 -13.61
CA VAL A 119 -11.50 -12.96 -13.48
C VAL A 119 -12.81 -13.79 -13.54
N ARG A 120 -13.85 -13.43 -12.78
CA ARG A 120 -15.12 -14.16 -12.74
C ARG A 120 -15.83 -14.16 -14.09
N ARG A 121 -15.77 -13.04 -14.82
CA ARG A 121 -16.37 -12.88 -16.14
C ARG A 121 -15.44 -13.30 -17.28
N LYS A 122 -14.22 -13.76 -16.96
CA LYS A 122 -13.19 -14.19 -17.95
C LYS A 122 -12.95 -13.16 -19.05
N LEU A 123 -12.91 -11.86 -18.65
CA LEU A 123 -12.87 -10.75 -19.63
C LEU A 123 -11.60 -10.77 -20.47
N ARG A 124 -10.46 -11.11 -19.86
CA ARG A 124 -9.18 -11.20 -20.57
C ARG A 124 -9.18 -12.30 -21.65
N GLU A 125 -9.67 -13.47 -21.26
CA GLU A 125 -9.77 -14.63 -22.17
C GLU A 125 -10.77 -14.39 -23.30
N ALA A 126 -11.91 -13.74 -22.97
CA ALA A 126 -12.92 -13.37 -23.95
C ALA A 126 -12.37 -12.36 -24.97
N ASP A 127 -11.72 -11.27 -24.51
CA ASP A 127 -11.12 -10.28 -25.40
C ASP A 127 -10.03 -10.90 -26.28
N ALA A 128 -9.13 -11.69 -25.70
CA ALA A 128 -8.07 -12.37 -26.46
C ALA A 128 -8.63 -13.34 -27.51
N ALA A 129 -9.71 -14.06 -27.19
CA ALA A 129 -10.35 -14.97 -28.15
C ALA A 129 -10.96 -14.21 -29.34
N VAL A 130 -11.71 -13.14 -29.08
CA VAL A 130 -12.35 -12.33 -30.14
C VAL A 130 -11.26 -11.67 -31.02
N ARG A 131 -10.20 -11.12 -30.46
CA ARG A 131 -9.07 -10.55 -31.22
C ARG A 131 -8.37 -11.60 -32.09
N ALA A 132 -8.36 -12.87 -31.66
CA ALA A 132 -7.83 -14.00 -32.42
C ALA A 132 -8.85 -14.60 -33.40
N GLY A 133 -9.99 -13.95 -33.64
CA GLY A 133 -11.04 -14.42 -34.56
C GLY A 133 -11.82 -15.65 -34.08
N ARG A 134 -11.75 -15.98 -32.79
CA ARG A 134 -12.50 -17.09 -32.16
C ARG A 134 -13.76 -16.57 -31.47
N TRP A 135 -14.78 -17.42 -31.35
CA TRP A 135 -16.07 -17.08 -30.75
C TRP A 135 -16.52 -18.13 -29.71
N PRO A 136 -15.80 -18.26 -28.54
CA PRO A 136 -16.05 -19.32 -27.56
C PRO A 136 -17.18 -18.96 -26.58
N GLN A 137 -18.38 -18.66 -27.09
CA GLN A 137 -19.51 -18.17 -26.29
C GLN A 137 -19.98 -19.17 -25.25
N GLN A 138 -19.93 -20.46 -25.56
CA GLN A 138 -20.42 -21.53 -24.66
C GLN A 138 -19.28 -22.12 -23.82
N GLU A 139 -18.04 -22.04 -24.28
CA GLU A 139 -16.87 -22.69 -23.68
C GLU A 139 -16.32 -21.90 -22.48
N LEU A 140 -16.45 -20.60 -22.52
CA LEU A 140 -15.88 -19.71 -21.48
C LEU A 140 -16.56 -19.86 -20.11
N GLN A 141 -17.88 -20.09 -20.07
CA GLN A 141 -18.66 -20.27 -18.85
C GLN A 141 -18.33 -19.23 -17.75
N PRO A 142 -18.53 -17.92 -17.99
CA PRO A 142 -18.30 -16.88 -16.99
C PRO A 142 -19.33 -17.02 -15.84
N SER A 143 -18.95 -16.52 -14.65
CA SER A 143 -19.85 -16.53 -13.49
C SER A 143 -20.17 -15.11 -13.00
N GLU A 144 -21.31 -14.95 -12.32
CA GLU A 144 -21.72 -13.69 -11.71
C GLU A 144 -21.02 -13.47 -10.36
N LEU A 145 -20.92 -12.22 -9.95
CA LEU A 145 -20.44 -11.85 -8.63
C LEU A 145 -21.58 -11.77 -7.61
N SER A 146 -22.79 -11.42 -8.06
CA SER A 146 -23.99 -11.31 -7.23
C SER A 146 -24.28 -12.62 -6.48
N GLY A 147 -24.67 -12.51 -5.21
CA GLY A 147 -24.93 -13.65 -4.33
C GLY A 147 -23.67 -14.30 -3.74
N SER A 148 -22.47 -13.94 -4.21
CA SER A 148 -21.22 -14.51 -3.68
C SER A 148 -20.95 -14.09 -2.24
N LYS A 149 -20.33 -14.98 -1.46
CA LYS A 149 -19.74 -14.66 -0.15
C LYS A 149 -18.37 -14.00 -0.38
N VAL A 150 -18.21 -12.77 0.05
CA VAL A 150 -16.95 -12.01 -0.04
C VAL A 150 -16.37 -11.86 1.35
N GLY A 151 -15.19 -12.42 1.56
CA GLY A 151 -14.41 -12.26 2.79
C GLY A 151 -13.35 -11.18 2.60
N ILE A 152 -13.26 -10.24 3.54
CA ILE A 152 -12.28 -9.15 3.49
C ILE A 152 -11.29 -9.31 4.65
N VAL A 153 -10.01 -9.51 4.33
CA VAL A 153 -8.93 -9.57 5.32
C VAL A 153 -8.32 -8.17 5.46
N GLY A 154 -8.68 -7.50 6.56
CA GLY A 154 -8.36 -6.10 6.82
C GLY A 154 -9.55 -5.17 6.60
N HIS A 155 -10.03 -4.49 7.66
CA HIS A 155 -11.17 -3.58 7.61
C HIS A 155 -10.79 -2.16 8.05
N GLY A 156 -9.69 -1.65 7.45
CA GLY A 156 -9.33 -0.23 7.44
C GLY A 156 -10.12 0.54 6.36
N PRO A 157 -9.70 1.77 6.00
CA PRO A 157 -10.39 2.57 4.98
C PRO A 157 -10.61 1.83 3.65
N ILE A 158 -9.61 1.06 3.18
CA ILE A 158 -9.71 0.27 1.94
C ILE A 158 -10.73 -0.86 2.11
N GLY A 159 -10.62 -1.65 3.19
CA GLY A 159 -11.52 -2.79 3.42
C GLY A 159 -12.98 -2.36 3.62
N ALA A 160 -13.22 -1.24 4.29
CA ALA A 160 -14.55 -0.67 4.45
C ALA A 160 -15.16 -0.28 3.10
N GLU A 161 -14.36 0.35 2.23
CA GLU A 161 -14.80 0.75 0.89
C GLU A 161 -15.02 -0.47 -0.02
N CYS A 162 -14.13 -1.49 0.03
CA CYS A 162 -14.36 -2.78 -0.61
C CYS A 162 -15.71 -3.37 -0.17
N GLY A 163 -15.97 -3.42 1.13
CA GLY A 163 -17.23 -3.94 1.67
C GLY A 163 -18.44 -3.19 1.17
N ARG A 164 -18.38 -1.87 1.07
CA ARG A 164 -19.46 -1.04 0.50
C ARG A 164 -19.72 -1.38 -0.97
N LEU A 165 -18.67 -1.47 -1.78
CA LEU A 165 -18.78 -1.76 -3.21
C LEU A 165 -19.27 -3.18 -3.46
N PHE A 166 -18.70 -4.21 -2.82
CA PHE A 166 -19.16 -5.59 -3.00
C PHE A 166 -20.62 -5.79 -2.58
N ARG A 167 -21.09 -5.13 -1.49
CA ARG A 167 -22.52 -5.15 -1.13
C ARG A 167 -23.39 -4.53 -2.21
N ALA A 168 -22.95 -3.46 -2.88
CA ALA A 168 -23.69 -2.84 -3.99
C ALA A 168 -23.81 -3.79 -5.20
N PHE A 169 -22.89 -4.75 -5.36
CA PHE A 169 -23.01 -5.84 -6.34
C PHE A 169 -23.85 -7.03 -5.86
N GLY A 170 -24.53 -6.92 -4.72
CA GLY A 170 -25.39 -8.00 -4.19
C GLY A 170 -24.63 -9.11 -3.47
N CYS A 171 -23.37 -8.89 -3.06
CA CYS A 171 -22.58 -9.87 -2.33
C CYS A 171 -22.92 -9.89 -0.84
N GLN A 172 -22.74 -11.05 -0.19
CA GLN A 172 -22.72 -11.20 1.25
C GLN A 172 -21.30 -10.94 1.75
N VAL A 173 -21.08 -9.85 2.51
CA VAL A 173 -19.75 -9.42 2.91
C VAL A 173 -19.52 -9.69 4.39
N SER A 174 -18.44 -10.43 4.70
CA SER A 174 -17.84 -10.55 6.02
C SER A 174 -16.42 -10.03 6.01
N TYR A 175 -15.85 -9.73 7.19
CA TYR A 175 -14.47 -9.29 7.28
C TYR A 175 -13.77 -9.81 8.53
N TRP A 176 -12.46 -9.82 8.49
CA TRP A 176 -11.59 -10.07 9.63
C TRP A 176 -10.59 -8.92 9.86
N THR A 177 -10.28 -8.68 11.13
CA THR A 177 -9.22 -7.76 11.58
C THR A 177 -8.45 -8.38 12.75
N ARG A 178 -7.19 -7.99 12.95
CA ARG A 178 -6.33 -8.48 14.05
C ARG A 178 -6.95 -8.28 15.43
N THR A 179 -7.63 -7.17 15.62
CA THR A 179 -8.42 -6.93 16.84
C THR A 179 -9.88 -7.24 16.52
N PRO A 180 -10.50 -8.20 17.22
CA PRO A 180 -11.92 -8.51 17.06
C PRO A 180 -12.80 -7.27 17.26
N ARG A 181 -13.94 -7.23 16.56
CA ARG A 181 -14.91 -6.14 16.67
C ARG A 181 -16.29 -6.68 17.01
N GLU A 182 -17.05 -5.91 17.78
CA GLU A 182 -18.47 -6.18 18.03
C GLU A 182 -19.31 -5.69 16.84
N ASP A 183 -19.23 -6.43 15.73
CA ASP A 183 -19.90 -6.15 14.45
C ASP A 183 -20.39 -7.47 13.87
N PRO A 184 -21.67 -7.60 13.47
CA PRO A 184 -22.22 -8.84 12.89
C PRO A 184 -21.47 -9.33 11.64
N ALA A 185 -20.80 -8.46 10.91
CA ALA A 185 -20.02 -8.82 9.74
C ALA A 185 -18.59 -9.29 10.07
N TYR A 186 -18.13 -9.09 11.33
CA TYR A 186 -16.84 -9.64 11.78
C TYR A 186 -16.92 -11.16 11.86
N THR A 187 -15.93 -11.82 11.30
CA THR A 187 -15.84 -13.29 11.23
C THR A 187 -14.40 -13.72 11.50
N PRO A 188 -14.16 -14.83 12.25
CA PRO A 188 -12.82 -15.36 12.44
C PRO A 188 -12.09 -15.64 11.13
N LEU A 189 -10.75 -15.48 11.11
CA LEU A 189 -9.93 -15.59 9.91
C LEU A 189 -10.14 -16.92 9.17
N GLU A 190 -10.10 -18.02 9.92
CA GLU A 190 -10.23 -19.35 9.36
C GLU A 190 -11.55 -19.52 8.60
N THR A 191 -12.63 -18.97 9.14
CA THR A 191 -13.95 -19.00 8.51
C THR A 191 -14.00 -18.10 7.28
N VAL A 192 -13.44 -16.87 7.38
CA VAL A 192 -13.35 -15.95 6.24
C VAL A 192 -12.58 -16.59 5.09
N VAL A 193 -11.44 -17.24 5.36
CA VAL A 193 -10.63 -17.91 4.34
C VAL A 193 -11.35 -19.11 3.74
N ALA A 194 -11.94 -19.96 4.59
CA ALA A 194 -12.54 -21.23 4.14
C ALA A 194 -13.89 -21.09 3.43
N GLU A 195 -14.67 -20.05 3.75
CA GLU A 195 -16.04 -19.95 3.24
C GLU A 195 -16.23 -18.93 2.11
N SER A 196 -15.25 -18.09 1.83
CA SER A 196 -15.39 -17.04 0.82
C SER A 196 -15.34 -17.58 -0.60
N ASP A 197 -16.26 -17.10 -1.44
CA ASP A 197 -16.20 -17.26 -2.90
C ASP A 197 -15.15 -16.30 -3.51
N VAL A 198 -14.99 -15.14 -2.87
CA VAL A 198 -13.96 -14.15 -3.18
C VAL A 198 -13.30 -13.71 -1.88
N LEU A 199 -12.02 -13.94 -1.75
CA LEU A 199 -11.21 -13.49 -0.62
C LEU A 199 -10.42 -12.25 -1.03
N VAL A 200 -10.66 -11.11 -0.38
CA VAL A 200 -10.01 -9.83 -0.65
C VAL A 200 -9.01 -9.54 0.48
N VAL A 201 -7.73 -9.41 0.14
CA VAL A 201 -6.64 -9.15 1.09
C VAL A 201 -6.20 -7.70 0.96
N VAL A 202 -6.46 -6.90 1.99
CA VAL A 202 -6.17 -5.45 2.07
C VAL A 202 -5.69 -5.04 3.47
N ILE A 203 -4.89 -5.91 4.09
CA ILE A 203 -4.30 -5.71 5.41
C ILE A 203 -2.84 -5.27 5.30
N ALA A 204 -2.36 -4.46 6.27
CA ALA A 204 -0.95 -4.07 6.32
C ALA A 204 -0.04 -5.28 6.60
N LEU A 205 1.15 -5.30 5.97
CA LEU A 205 2.20 -6.27 6.26
C LEU A 205 2.79 -6.00 7.66
N SER A 206 3.04 -7.04 8.39
CA SER A 206 3.74 -7.07 9.67
C SER A 206 4.25 -8.49 9.91
N GLU A 207 5.08 -8.71 10.92
CA GLU A 207 5.48 -10.07 11.32
C GLU A 207 4.27 -10.99 11.57
N GLN A 208 3.18 -10.44 12.13
CA GLN A 208 1.96 -11.19 12.42
C GLN A 208 1.09 -11.48 11.18
N THR A 209 1.28 -10.75 10.09
CA THR A 209 0.48 -10.90 8.87
C THR A 209 1.27 -11.46 7.69
N ARG A 210 2.57 -11.68 7.85
CA ARG A 210 3.41 -12.38 6.88
C ARG A 210 2.97 -13.84 6.76
N GLY A 211 2.68 -14.29 5.54
CA GLY A 211 2.18 -15.64 5.28
C GLY A 211 0.83 -15.95 5.92
N LEU A 212 0.07 -14.92 6.29
CA LEU A 212 -1.22 -15.06 6.98
C LEU A 212 -2.23 -15.88 6.18
N ILE A 213 -2.20 -15.76 4.86
CA ILE A 213 -3.14 -16.41 3.96
C ILE A 213 -2.47 -17.62 3.29
N ASP A 214 -2.91 -18.80 3.70
CA ASP A 214 -2.63 -20.06 3.02
C ASP A 214 -3.79 -20.37 2.06
N ALA A 215 -3.55 -20.20 0.76
CA ALA A 215 -4.57 -20.36 -0.27
C ALA A 215 -5.10 -21.80 -0.41
N ARG A 216 -4.36 -22.82 0.07
CA ARG A 216 -4.81 -24.23 0.12
C ARG A 216 -6.03 -24.42 1.01
N ARG A 217 -6.25 -23.50 1.96
CA ARG A 217 -7.39 -23.52 2.89
C ARG A 217 -8.65 -22.85 2.33
N MET A 218 -8.56 -22.20 1.18
CA MET A 218 -9.70 -21.62 0.50
C MET A 218 -10.58 -22.70 -0.13
N LYS A 219 -11.86 -22.42 -0.31
CA LYS A 219 -12.77 -23.40 -0.87
C LYS A 219 -12.57 -23.63 -2.38
N GLN A 220 -13.08 -24.75 -2.87
CA GLN A 220 -13.11 -25.07 -4.30
C GLN A 220 -13.75 -23.96 -5.13
N GLY A 221 -13.07 -23.53 -6.20
CA GLY A 221 -13.54 -22.50 -7.13
C GLY A 221 -13.46 -21.07 -6.60
N ALA A 222 -12.90 -20.85 -5.39
CA ALA A 222 -12.75 -19.51 -4.83
C ALA A 222 -11.73 -18.67 -5.62
N LEU A 223 -11.91 -17.35 -5.53
CA LEU A 223 -11.02 -16.33 -6.10
C LEU A 223 -10.27 -15.61 -4.99
N LEU A 224 -8.94 -15.52 -5.11
CA LEU A 224 -8.12 -14.64 -4.29
C LEU A 224 -7.92 -13.28 -4.99
N VAL A 225 -8.11 -12.17 -4.26
CA VAL A 225 -7.76 -10.80 -4.69
C VAL A 225 -6.77 -10.23 -3.68
N ASN A 226 -5.53 -9.96 -4.09
CA ASN A 226 -4.52 -9.37 -3.21
C ASN A 226 -4.10 -7.98 -3.71
N ALA A 227 -4.45 -6.95 -2.94
CA ALA A 227 -4.03 -5.56 -3.11
C ALA A 227 -3.40 -5.00 -1.82
N ALA A 228 -2.77 -5.87 -1.02
CA ALA A 228 -2.08 -5.55 0.24
C ALA A 228 -0.56 -5.48 0.04
N ARG A 229 0.11 -6.62 0.32
CA ARG A 229 1.52 -6.93 0.03
C ARG A 229 1.61 -8.40 -0.37
N GLY A 230 2.56 -8.72 -1.25
CA GLY A 230 2.75 -10.10 -1.71
C GLY A 230 2.98 -11.07 -0.58
N GLU A 231 3.82 -10.70 0.37
CA GLU A 231 4.20 -11.56 1.50
C GLU A 231 3.08 -11.83 2.53
N VAL A 232 1.93 -11.17 2.43
CA VAL A 232 0.75 -11.53 3.25
C VAL A 232 0.17 -12.88 2.85
N VAL A 233 0.36 -13.27 1.59
CA VAL A 233 -0.07 -14.54 1.03
C VAL A 233 1.15 -15.45 0.88
N ASP A 234 1.04 -16.71 1.29
CA ASP A 234 2.03 -17.73 0.94
C ASP A 234 1.96 -17.98 -0.58
N GLN A 235 2.92 -17.42 -1.33
CA GLN A 235 2.92 -17.48 -2.80
C GLN A 235 3.08 -18.92 -3.31
N ALA A 236 3.85 -19.76 -2.62
CA ALA A 236 4.02 -21.16 -3.01
C ALA A 236 2.70 -21.94 -2.85
N ALA A 237 2.02 -21.74 -1.72
CA ALA A 237 0.69 -22.31 -1.47
C ALA A 237 -0.36 -21.79 -2.48
N LEU A 238 -0.25 -20.52 -2.89
CA LEU A 238 -1.14 -19.94 -3.90
C LEU A 238 -0.93 -20.59 -5.28
N VAL A 239 0.31 -20.75 -5.73
CA VAL A 239 0.64 -21.42 -7.01
C VAL A 239 0.13 -22.87 -7.00
N GLU A 240 0.34 -23.61 -5.92
CA GLU A 240 -0.18 -24.97 -5.74
C GLU A 240 -1.73 -25.00 -5.84
N ALA A 241 -2.41 -24.12 -5.10
CA ALA A 241 -3.86 -24.04 -5.08
C ALA A 241 -4.46 -23.63 -6.43
N LEU A 242 -3.78 -22.75 -7.17
CA LEU A 242 -4.15 -22.37 -8.56
C LEU A 242 -3.95 -23.51 -9.55
N GLY A 243 -2.96 -24.39 -9.34
CA GLY A 243 -2.81 -25.62 -10.10
C GLY A 243 -3.91 -26.65 -9.81
N GLY A 244 -4.63 -26.52 -8.70
CA GLY A 244 -5.63 -27.46 -8.20
C GLY A 244 -7.04 -26.89 -8.15
N HIS A 245 -7.44 -26.46 -6.98
CA HIS A 245 -8.86 -26.22 -6.64
C HIS A 245 -9.34 -24.78 -6.76
N LEU A 246 -8.44 -23.77 -6.78
CA LEU A 246 -8.87 -22.38 -6.90
C LEU A 246 -9.42 -22.03 -8.27
N GLY A 247 -10.43 -21.17 -8.29
CA GLY A 247 -11.05 -20.64 -9.52
C GLY A 247 -10.15 -19.61 -10.23
N GLY A 248 -9.27 -18.92 -9.48
CA GLY A 248 -8.35 -17.92 -10.02
C GLY A 248 -7.77 -17.00 -8.97
N ALA A 249 -6.95 -16.04 -9.40
CA ALA A 249 -6.45 -14.97 -8.56
C ALA A 249 -6.36 -13.64 -9.32
N ALA A 250 -6.43 -12.53 -8.58
CA ALA A 250 -6.10 -11.19 -9.06
C ALA A 250 -5.06 -10.58 -8.10
N LEU A 251 -3.87 -10.31 -8.61
CA LEU A 251 -2.72 -9.91 -7.82
C LEU A 251 -2.18 -8.57 -8.33
N ASP A 252 -2.16 -7.57 -7.47
CA ASP A 252 -1.51 -6.28 -7.74
C ASP A 252 -0.11 -6.23 -7.13
N VAL A 253 0.17 -7.15 -6.19
CA VAL A 253 1.39 -7.20 -5.39
C VAL A 253 1.98 -8.60 -5.33
N PHE A 254 3.31 -8.69 -5.18
CA PHE A 254 4.06 -9.94 -5.25
C PHE A 254 5.09 -10.01 -4.12
N ALA A 255 5.55 -11.24 -3.78
CA ALA A 255 6.59 -11.44 -2.78
C ALA A 255 7.93 -10.81 -3.18
N THR A 256 8.17 -10.71 -4.49
CA THR A 256 9.30 -9.99 -5.06
C THR A 256 8.78 -9.08 -6.17
N GLU A 257 9.06 -7.79 -6.06
CA GLU A 257 8.69 -6.76 -7.05
C GLU A 257 9.95 -6.07 -7.60
N PRO A 258 10.12 -5.97 -8.93
CA PRO A 258 9.29 -6.52 -10.00
C PRO A 258 9.23 -8.03 -10.01
N LEU A 259 8.08 -8.60 -10.47
CA LEU A 259 7.89 -10.05 -10.56
C LEU A 259 8.95 -10.68 -11.49
N PRO A 260 9.74 -11.67 -11.04
CA PRO A 260 10.79 -12.29 -11.85
C PRO A 260 10.26 -12.93 -13.14
N ALA A 261 11.01 -12.84 -14.24
CA ALA A 261 10.61 -13.35 -15.56
C ALA A 261 10.30 -14.86 -15.61
N GLY A 262 10.79 -15.65 -14.64
CA GLY A 262 10.52 -17.09 -14.54
C GLY A 262 9.46 -17.46 -13.49
N ASP A 263 8.74 -16.48 -12.92
CA ASP A 263 7.76 -16.75 -11.88
C ASP A 263 6.61 -17.62 -12.42
N PRO A 264 6.21 -18.69 -11.71
CA PRO A 264 5.11 -19.57 -12.14
C PRO A 264 3.78 -18.86 -12.38
N LEU A 265 3.50 -17.76 -11.69
CA LEU A 265 2.27 -16.99 -11.85
C LEU A 265 2.08 -16.46 -13.29
N LEU A 266 3.17 -16.19 -14.01
CA LEU A 266 3.15 -15.69 -15.38
C LEU A 266 2.54 -16.68 -16.39
N GLY A 267 2.61 -17.98 -16.09
CA GLY A 267 2.09 -19.06 -16.92
C GLY A 267 0.66 -19.48 -16.63
N LEU A 268 0.00 -18.85 -15.63
CA LEU A 268 -1.35 -19.25 -15.18
C LEU A 268 -2.44 -18.40 -15.83
N ASP A 269 -3.24 -18.98 -16.71
CA ASP A 269 -4.31 -18.29 -17.44
C ASP A 269 -5.39 -17.68 -16.53
N ARG A 270 -5.64 -18.29 -15.36
CA ARG A 270 -6.65 -17.85 -14.38
C ARG A 270 -6.17 -16.76 -13.44
N VAL A 271 -5.01 -16.16 -13.70
CA VAL A 271 -4.45 -15.11 -12.85
C VAL A 271 -4.44 -13.77 -13.59
N LEU A 272 -5.05 -12.76 -12.99
CA LEU A 272 -4.92 -11.37 -13.41
C LEU A 272 -3.78 -10.73 -12.63
N LEU A 273 -2.80 -10.18 -13.35
CA LEU A 273 -1.63 -9.52 -12.76
C LEU A 273 -1.63 -8.04 -13.08
N SER A 274 -1.24 -7.20 -12.12
CA SER A 274 -0.97 -5.77 -12.34
C SER A 274 0.25 -5.31 -11.52
N PRO A 275 0.98 -4.30 -11.99
CA PRO A 275 2.29 -3.92 -11.44
C PRO A 275 2.16 -2.90 -10.30
N HIS A 276 1.52 -3.27 -9.18
CA HIS A 276 1.32 -2.48 -7.97
C HIS A 276 0.67 -1.11 -8.24
N ILE A 277 -0.42 -1.12 -9.02
CA ILE A 277 -1.12 0.09 -9.50
C ILE A 277 -2.53 0.27 -8.92
N ALA A 278 -3.02 -0.64 -8.06
CA ALA A 278 -4.38 -0.55 -7.52
C ALA A 278 -4.66 0.81 -6.87
N GLY A 279 -3.67 1.43 -6.25
CA GLY A 279 -3.77 2.77 -5.65
C GLY A 279 -3.41 3.92 -6.60
N VAL A 280 -2.94 3.64 -7.81
CA VAL A 280 -2.36 4.66 -8.72
C VAL A 280 -3.42 5.15 -9.71
N THR A 281 -4.13 6.20 -9.33
CA THR A 281 -5.07 6.92 -10.22
C THR A 281 -4.79 8.41 -10.13
N GLY A 282 -5.14 9.17 -11.17
CA GLY A 282 -4.98 10.64 -11.16
C GLY A 282 -5.62 11.29 -9.93
N GLN A 283 -6.81 10.81 -9.54
CA GLN A 283 -7.54 11.32 -8.37
C GLN A 283 -6.85 10.95 -7.06
N ALA A 284 -6.35 9.71 -6.91
CA ALA A 284 -5.61 9.28 -5.71
C ALA A 284 -4.28 10.04 -5.60
N THR A 285 -3.56 10.24 -6.71
CA THR A 285 -2.34 11.05 -6.77
C THR A 285 -2.59 12.49 -6.32
N GLY A 286 -3.67 13.10 -6.79
CA GLY A 286 -4.05 14.46 -6.34
C GLY A 286 -4.32 14.53 -4.83
N ARG A 287 -5.04 13.56 -4.27
CA ARG A 287 -5.27 13.47 -2.82
C ARG A 287 -3.98 13.19 -2.04
N LEU A 288 -3.09 12.35 -2.59
CA LEU A 288 -1.78 12.05 -1.99
C LEU A 288 -0.93 13.31 -1.89
N ILE A 289 -0.77 14.04 -3.01
CA ILE A 289 -0.01 15.30 -3.05
C ILE A 289 -0.57 16.27 -2.01
N LYS A 290 -1.91 16.44 -1.97
CA LYS A 290 -2.54 17.30 -0.98
C LYS A 290 -2.23 16.89 0.45
N ALA A 291 -2.36 15.61 0.80
CA ALA A 291 -2.09 15.11 2.14
C ALA A 291 -0.63 15.28 2.56
N VAL A 292 0.31 15.05 1.64
CA VAL A 292 1.75 15.32 1.85
C VAL A 292 1.99 16.80 2.12
N MET A 293 1.42 17.67 1.30
CA MET A 293 1.62 19.13 1.44
C MET A 293 0.97 19.66 2.73
N ASP A 294 -0.24 19.23 3.06
CA ASP A 294 -0.94 19.61 4.30
C ASP A 294 -0.09 19.28 5.56
N ASN A 295 0.55 18.10 5.57
CA ASN A 295 1.43 17.70 6.68
C ASN A 295 2.78 18.46 6.69
N LEU A 296 3.37 18.69 5.51
CA LEU A 296 4.61 19.50 5.43
C LEU A 296 4.34 20.95 5.91
N GLU A 297 3.23 21.56 5.53
CA GLU A 297 2.82 22.86 6.04
C GLU A 297 2.55 22.84 7.55
N ALA A 298 1.84 21.81 8.04
CA ALA A 298 1.58 21.64 9.46
C ALA A 298 2.90 21.54 10.26
N ALA A 299 3.87 20.77 9.75
CA ALA A 299 5.18 20.60 10.39
C ALA A 299 5.93 21.94 10.52
N VAL A 300 6.01 22.72 9.44
CA VAL A 300 6.75 24.00 9.45
C VAL A 300 6.04 25.11 10.26
N GLU A 301 4.75 24.97 10.47
CA GLU A 301 3.90 25.90 11.24
C GLU A 301 3.67 25.47 12.68
N GLY A 302 4.20 24.32 13.11
CA GLY A 302 3.99 23.77 14.46
C GLY A 302 2.54 23.36 14.72
N ARG A 303 1.79 23.00 13.68
CA ARG A 303 0.43 22.46 13.78
C ARG A 303 0.46 20.93 13.86
N PRO A 304 -0.57 20.28 14.44
CA PRO A 304 -0.64 18.84 14.53
C PRO A 304 -0.64 18.17 13.14
N LEU A 305 0.17 17.12 12.99
CA LEU A 305 0.19 16.24 11.82
C LEU A 305 -1.02 15.31 11.80
N VAL A 306 -1.39 14.87 10.61
CA VAL A 306 -2.44 13.86 10.39
C VAL A 306 -1.78 12.52 10.02
N ASN A 307 -2.36 11.41 10.50
CA ASN A 307 -1.91 10.04 10.22
C ASN A 307 -0.50 9.72 10.72
N VAL A 308 -0.11 10.18 11.91
CA VAL A 308 1.10 9.71 12.61
C VAL A 308 0.91 8.24 13.00
N VAL A 309 1.82 7.36 12.57
CA VAL A 309 1.66 5.90 12.70
C VAL A 309 2.58 5.24 13.73
N ASN A 310 3.57 5.95 14.25
CA ASN A 310 4.55 5.43 15.21
C ASN A 310 4.33 5.90 16.68
N ARG A 311 3.16 6.46 17.00
CA ARG A 311 2.77 6.93 18.32
C ARG A 311 3.64 8.06 18.89
N ALA A 312 4.48 8.71 18.08
CA ALA A 312 5.17 9.93 18.50
C ALA A 312 4.20 11.11 18.56
N ASP A 313 4.63 12.23 19.18
CA ASP A 313 3.83 13.45 19.21
C ASP A 313 3.52 13.94 17.78
N ALA A 314 2.28 14.32 17.56
CA ALA A 314 1.86 14.85 16.27
C ALA A 314 2.34 16.28 16.01
N ILE A 315 2.88 16.98 17.00
CA ILE A 315 3.44 18.33 16.85
C ILE A 315 4.95 18.21 16.65
N VAL A 316 5.42 18.73 15.52
CA VAL A 316 6.85 18.71 15.18
C VAL A 316 7.59 19.80 15.93
N THR A 317 8.65 19.42 16.65
CA THR A 317 9.53 20.37 17.34
C THR A 317 10.96 20.21 16.78
N ARG A 318 11.58 21.33 16.39
CA ARG A 318 12.98 21.33 15.97
C ARG A 318 13.89 20.85 17.11
N LYS A 319 14.78 19.91 16.81
CA LYS A 319 15.73 19.38 17.81
C LYS A 319 16.87 20.34 18.17
N PHE A 320 17.21 21.20 17.21
CA PHE A 320 18.24 22.23 17.40
C PHE A 320 17.59 23.58 17.10
N GLY A 321 17.38 24.40 18.14
CA GLY A 321 16.91 25.76 17.98
C GLY A 321 17.95 26.59 17.22
N ASP A 322 17.53 27.73 16.66
CA ASP A 322 18.45 28.75 16.15
C ASP A 322 19.46 29.07 17.26
N SER A 323 20.71 28.57 17.14
CA SER A 323 21.81 29.17 17.91
C SER A 323 21.86 30.62 17.46
N PRO A 324 21.73 31.60 18.34
CA PRO A 324 22.01 32.98 17.95
C PRO A 324 23.44 32.99 17.38
N ALA A 325 23.55 33.47 16.14
CA ALA A 325 24.83 33.67 15.51
C ALA A 325 25.70 34.49 16.47
N ALA A 326 26.85 33.94 16.92
CA ALA A 326 27.84 34.61 17.67
C ALA A 326 28.58 35.63 16.78
#